data_dadd467f1509964d7c6ffa89d8b42bdb
#
_entry.id   dadd467f1509964d7c6ffa89d8b42bdb
#
_cell.length_a   1.000
_cell.length_b   1.000
_cell.length_c   1.000
_cell.angle_alpha   90.00
_cell.angle_beta   90.00
_cell.angle_gamma   90.00
#
_symmetry.space_group_name_H-M   'P 1'
#
loop_
_entity.id
_entity.type
_entity.pdbx_description
1 polymer ?
#
loop_
_entity_poly.entity_id
_entity_poly.type
_entity_poly.pdbx_seq_one_letter_code
_entity_poly.pdbx_strand_id
1 'polypeptide(L)'
;MSSALANLSVRLAGRQGVLVDINVLLDVATDYPVWAAWSGEALAQCAEFAPLVINPIIYAEVSVGFRTIEALNTALPGDTFTRCALPWEAGFLAGKCFLAYRRRGGERATPLPDFYIGAHAAIERLAILTRDDARYRTYFPKLEVLSPDR
;
A
#
# COMPACT_ATOMS: atom_id res chain seq x y z
N MET A 1 -18.28 -10.01 -6.62
CA MET A 1 -16.99 -9.30 -6.63
C MET A 1 -17.25 -7.82 -6.82
N SER A 2 -16.54 -6.99 -6.09
CA SER A 2 -16.61 -5.54 -6.23
C SER A 2 -16.03 -5.11 -7.58
N SER A 3 -16.57 -4.03 -8.19
CA SER A 3 -16.02 -3.46 -9.41
C SER A 3 -14.59 -2.95 -9.20
N ALA A 4 -14.20 -2.63 -7.96
CA ALA A 4 -12.85 -2.22 -7.62
C ALA A 4 -11.82 -3.31 -7.92
N LEU A 5 -12.22 -4.58 -7.90
CA LEU A 5 -11.37 -5.73 -8.18
C LEU A 5 -11.64 -6.32 -9.57
N ALA A 6 -12.43 -5.65 -10.39
CA ALA A 6 -12.69 -6.11 -11.74
C ALA A 6 -11.49 -5.86 -12.65
N ASN A 7 -11.28 -6.73 -13.63
CA ASN A 7 -10.24 -6.58 -14.65
C ASN A 7 -8.81 -6.54 -14.09
N LEU A 8 -8.55 -7.24 -12.98
CA LEU A 8 -7.23 -7.23 -12.36
C LEU A 8 -6.13 -7.70 -13.31
N SER A 9 -6.39 -8.70 -14.14
CA SER A 9 -5.40 -9.18 -15.10
C SER A 9 -4.94 -8.07 -16.04
N VAL A 10 -5.84 -7.20 -16.47
CA VAL A 10 -5.52 -6.05 -17.33
C VAL A 10 -4.85 -4.95 -16.53
N ARG A 11 -5.42 -4.61 -15.38
CA ARG A 11 -4.94 -3.51 -14.54
C ARG A 11 -3.54 -3.77 -13.99
N LEU A 12 -3.19 -5.04 -13.76
CA LEU A 12 -1.89 -5.42 -13.22
C LEU A 12 -0.90 -5.85 -14.30
N ALA A 13 -1.32 -5.90 -15.56
CA ALA A 13 -0.43 -6.26 -16.67
C ALA A 13 0.73 -5.27 -16.76
N GLY A 14 1.96 -5.77 -16.84
CA GLY A 14 3.16 -4.95 -16.90
C GLY A 14 3.57 -4.30 -15.59
N ARG A 15 2.82 -4.51 -14.51
CA ARG A 15 3.19 -4.01 -13.18
C ARG A 15 4.16 -4.98 -12.51
N GLN A 16 5.08 -4.43 -11.70
CA GLN A 16 6.07 -5.24 -10.98
C GLN A 16 5.50 -5.92 -9.74
N GLY A 17 4.34 -5.50 -9.27
CA GLY A 17 3.68 -6.06 -8.12
C GLY A 17 2.59 -5.14 -7.60
N VAL A 18 2.02 -5.52 -6.45
CA VAL A 18 1.01 -4.74 -5.75
C VAL A 18 1.57 -4.38 -4.37
N LEU A 19 1.79 -3.10 -4.13
CA LEU A 19 2.21 -2.59 -2.82
C LEU A 19 0.98 -2.53 -1.91
N VAL A 20 1.04 -3.23 -0.78
CA VAL A 20 -0.11 -3.40 0.11
C VAL A 20 -0.03 -2.38 1.23
N ASP A 21 -1.02 -1.50 1.31
CA ASP A 21 -1.08 -0.47 2.33
C ASP A 21 -1.39 -1.06 3.71
N ILE A 22 -1.01 -0.34 4.75
CA ILE A 22 -1.10 -0.75 6.15
C ILE A 22 -2.52 -1.14 6.54
N ASN A 23 -3.52 -0.36 6.12
CA ASN A 23 -4.91 -0.60 6.51
C ASN A 23 -5.42 -1.98 6.06
N VAL A 24 -5.02 -2.44 4.87
CA VAL A 24 -5.39 -3.75 4.35
C VAL A 24 -4.76 -4.86 5.17
N LEU A 25 -3.47 -4.72 5.51
CA LEU A 25 -2.75 -5.70 6.31
C LEU A 25 -3.32 -5.79 7.73
N LEU A 26 -3.63 -4.66 8.35
CA LEU A 26 -4.20 -4.63 9.69
C LEU A 26 -5.61 -5.21 9.71
N ASP A 27 -6.42 -4.99 8.69
CA ASP A 27 -7.76 -5.57 8.61
C ASP A 27 -7.72 -7.09 8.73
N VAL A 28 -6.79 -7.72 8.02
CA VAL A 28 -6.66 -9.18 8.03
C VAL A 28 -6.00 -9.66 9.32
N ALA A 29 -4.94 -8.98 9.78
CA ALA A 29 -4.21 -9.38 10.98
C ALA A 29 -5.07 -9.30 12.25
N THR A 30 -5.97 -8.31 12.31
CA THR A 30 -6.85 -8.11 13.48
C THR A 30 -8.25 -8.68 13.28
N ASP A 31 -8.53 -9.28 12.11
CA ASP A 31 -9.86 -9.78 11.75
C ASP A 31 -10.93 -8.68 11.95
N TYR A 32 -10.65 -7.49 11.42
CA TYR A 32 -11.50 -6.33 11.62
C TYR A 32 -12.89 -6.57 11.02
N PRO A 33 -13.97 -6.55 11.83
CA PRO A 33 -15.29 -7.01 11.38
C PRO A 33 -15.84 -6.33 10.13
N VAL A 34 -15.52 -5.06 9.92
CA VAL A 34 -16.05 -4.28 8.79
C VAL A 34 -15.33 -4.61 7.50
N TRP A 35 -13.98 -4.77 7.54
CA TRP A 35 -13.17 -4.79 6.33
C TRP A 35 -12.35 -6.06 6.12
N ALA A 36 -12.27 -6.97 7.11
CA ALA A 36 -11.43 -8.15 6.98
C ALA A 36 -11.78 -8.99 5.75
N ALA A 37 -13.07 -9.15 5.47
CA ALA A 37 -13.51 -9.95 4.32
C ALA A 37 -13.09 -9.33 3.00
N TRP A 38 -13.29 -8.02 2.83
CA TRP A 38 -12.89 -7.32 1.61
C TRP A 38 -11.37 -7.35 1.43
N SER A 39 -10.64 -7.02 2.50
CA SER A 39 -9.17 -6.94 2.45
C SER A 39 -8.56 -8.31 2.17
N GLY A 40 -9.08 -9.36 2.81
CA GLY A 40 -8.61 -10.73 2.58
C GLY A 40 -8.87 -11.20 1.15
N GLU A 41 -10.05 -10.92 0.62
CA GLU A 41 -10.36 -11.27 -0.77
C GLU A 41 -9.52 -10.48 -1.76
N ALA A 42 -9.32 -9.19 -1.51
CA ALA A 42 -8.50 -8.34 -2.36
C ALA A 42 -7.05 -8.84 -2.42
N LEU A 43 -6.48 -9.22 -1.28
CA LEU A 43 -5.13 -9.79 -1.24
C LEU A 43 -5.06 -11.08 -2.04
N ALA A 44 -6.02 -11.98 -1.85
CA ALA A 44 -6.03 -13.26 -2.55
C ALA A 44 -6.14 -13.07 -4.07
N GLN A 45 -7.00 -12.19 -4.52
CA GLN A 45 -7.20 -11.95 -5.94
C GLN A 45 -6.00 -11.26 -6.58
N CYS A 46 -5.41 -10.26 -5.91
CA CYS A 46 -4.21 -9.60 -6.43
C CYS A 46 -3.04 -10.58 -6.54
N ALA A 47 -2.90 -11.47 -5.57
CA ALA A 47 -1.82 -12.46 -5.56
C ALA A 47 -1.86 -13.43 -6.74
N GLU A 48 -3.03 -13.60 -7.38
CA GLU A 48 -3.15 -14.43 -8.58
C GLU A 48 -2.44 -13.80 -9.79
N PHE A 49 -2.26 -12.50 -9.81
CA PHE A 49 -1.76 -11.79 -10.99
C PHE A 49 -0.42 -11.10 -10.78
N ALA A 50 0.00 -10.86 -9.54
CA ALA A 50 1.24 -10.13 -9.27
C ALA A 50 1.73 -10.40 -7.84
N PRO A 51 3.04 -10.23 -7.58
CA PRO A 51 3.56 -10.34 -6.22
C PRO A 51 2.94 -9.28 -5.31
N LEU A 52 2.62 -9.68 -4.07
CA LEU A 52 2.24 -8.73 -3.01
C LEU A 52 3.52 -8.20 -2.38
N VAL A 53 3.67 -6.88 -2.34
CA VAL A 53 4.92 -6.22 -1.93
C VAL A 53 4.68 -5.40 -0.67
N ILE A 54 5.63 -5.44 0.25
CA ILE A 54 5.71 -4.55 1.41
C ILE A 54 7.10 -3.93 1.45
N ASN A 55 7.21 -2.77 2.12
CA ASN A 55 8.47 -2.07 2.28
C ASN A 55 8.72 -1.72 3.76
N PRO A 56 9.89 -1.16 4.12
CA PRO A 56 10.18 -0.85 5.52
C PRO A 56 9.20 0.14 6.16
N ILE A 57 8.63 1.06 5.41
CA ILE A 57 7.64 2.03 5.95
C ILE A 57 6.37 1.29 6.38
N ILE A 58 5.85 0.43 5.50
CA ILE A 58 4.67 -0.38 5.78
C ILE A 58 4.95 -1.31 6.96
N TYR A 59 6.09 -1.98 6.94
CA TYR A 59 6.51 -2.90 8.00
C TYR A 59 6.57 -2.19 9.35
N ALA A 60 7.16 -0.99 9.38
CA ALA A 60 7.27 -0.20 10.61
C ALA A 60 5.89 0.17 11.18
N GLU A 61 4.95 0.58 10.32
CA GLU A 61 3.62 0.95 10.81
C GLU A 61 2.81 -0.25 11.28
N VAL A 62 2.91 -1.38 10.59
CA VAL A 62 2.23 -2.61 11.03
C VAL A 62 2.83 -3.10 12.34
N SER A 63 4.13 -2.89 12.57
CA SER A 63 4.82 -3.35 13.78
C SER A 63 4.26 -2.75 15.06
N VAL A 64 3.63 -1.58 14.98
CA VAL A 64 3.02 -0.92 16.15
C VAL A 64 1.99 -1.82 16.82
N GLY A 65 1.30 -2.67 16.06
CA GLY A 65 0.29 -3.59 16.57
C GLY A 65 0.83 -4.93 17.09
N PHE A 66 2.15 -5.14 17.07
CA PHE A 66 2.76 -6.42 17.45
C PHE A 66 3.80 -6.22 18.55
N ARG A 67 3.86 -7.17 19.49
CA ARG A 67 4.79 -7.07 20.62
C ARG A 67 6.18 -7.58 20.28
N THR A 68 6.30 -8.51 19.33
CA THR A 68 7.58 -9.12 18.97
C THR A 68 7.75 -9.16 17.46
N ILE A 69 8.99 -9.16 17.02
CA ILE A 69 9.31 -9.29 15.60
C ILE A 69 8.88 -10.66 15.06
N GLU A 70 8.93 -11.70 15.89
CA GLU A 70 8.51 -13.05 15.51
C GLU A 70 7.01 -13.09 15.21
N ALA A 71 6.19 -12.44 16.06
CA ALA A 71 4.75 -12.36 15.82
C ALA A 71 4.45 -11.57 14.55
N LEU A 72 5.15 -10.46 14.31
CA LEU A 72 4.99 -9.68 13.11
C LEU A 72 5.38 -10.49 11.87
N ASN A 73 6.50 -11.18 11.89
CA ASN A 73 6.95 -11.98 10.75
C ASN A 73 6.02 -13.17 10.49
N THR A 74 5.36 -13.69 11.50
CA THR A 74 4.32 -14.72 11.32
C THR A 74 3.09 -14.15 10.62
N ALA A 75 2.71 -12.91 10.94
CA ALA A 75 1.59 -12.22 10.30
C ALA A 75 1.91 -11.78 8.87
N LEU A 76 3.18 -11.51 8.56
CA LEU A 76 3.64 -11.08 7.24
C LEU A 76 4.68 -12.07 6.69
N PRO A 77 4.26 -13.31 6.38
CA PRO A 77 5.23 -14.33 5.95
C PRO A 77 5.89 -13.97 4.62
N GLY A 78 7.19 -14.26 4.54
CA GLY A 78 8.01 -13.89 3.36
C GLY A 78 7.66 -14.63 2.08
N ASP A 79 6.96 -15.76 2.18
CA ASP A 79 6.48 -16.50 1.01
C ASP A 79 5.16 -15.91 0.46
N THR A 80 4.49 -15.07 1.22
CA THR A 80 3.26 -14.37 0.81
C THR A 80 3.55 -12.93 0.41
N PHE A 81 4.37 -12.23 1.21
CA PHE A 81 4.68 -10.81 0.99
C PHE A 81 6.15 -10.64 0.63
N THR A 82 6.40 -10.15 -0.58
CA THR A 82 7.75 -9.85 -1.04
C THR A 82 8.22 -8.55 -0.38
N ARG A 83 9.39 -8.60 0.26
CA ARG A 83 9.99 -7.43 0.89
C ARG A 83 10.87 -6.68 -0.10
N CYS A 84 10.59 -5.40 -0.29
CA CYS A 84 11.38 -4.53 -1.15
C CYS A 84 11.89 -3.35 -0.34
N ALA A 85 13.16 -2.99 -0.56
CA ALA A 85 13.73 -1.78 0.03
C ALA A 85 13.04 -0.56 -0.57
N LEU A 86 12.98 0.52 0.21
CA LEU A 86 12.46 1.79 -0.31
C LEU A 86 13.54 2.41 -1.21
N PRO A 87 13.25 2.67 -2.50
CA PRO A 87 14.24 3.29 -3.39
C PRO A 87 14.55 4.72 -2.94
N TRP A 88 15.81 5.15 -3.13
CA TRP A 88 16.21 6.51 -2.81
C TRP A 88 15.40 7.55 -3.59
N GLU A 89 15.09 7.25 -4.85
CA GLU A 89 14.27 8.12 -5.71
C GLU A 89 12.86 8.32 -5.13
N ALA A 90 12.34 7.30 -4.45
CA ALA A 90 11.04 7.42 -3.78
C ALA A 90 11.11 8.42 -2.61
N GLY A 91 12.25 8.47 -1.91
CA GLY A 91 12.48 9.48 -0.88
C GLY A 91 12.41 10.90 -1.42
N PHE A 92 13.09 11.14 -2.56
CA PHE A 92 13.05 12.45 -3.21
C PHE A 92 11.63 12.81 -3.65
N LEU A 93 10.92 11.89 -4.32
CA LEU A 93 9.56 12.13 -4.78
C LEU A 93 8.60 12.38 -3.60
N ALA A 94 8.74 11.63 -2.52
CA ALA A 94 7.95 11.85 -1.30
C ALA A 94 8.16 13.25 -0.75
N GLY A 95 9.40 13.74 -0.77
CA GLY A 95 9.70 15.12 -0.37
C GLY A 95 9.01 16.15 -1.23
N LYS A 96 8.93 15.93 -2.53
CA LYS A 96 8.22 16.84 -3.45
C LYS A 96 6.72 16.81 -3.22
N CYS A 97 6.14 15.65 -2.94
CA CYS A 97 4.73 15.52 -2.59
C CYS A 97 4.43 16.22 -1.27
N PHE A 98 5.33 16.11 -0.29
CA PHE A 98 5.21 16.83 0.97
C PHE A 98 5.20 18.34 0.77
N LEU A 99 6.09 18.86 -0.09
CA LEU A 99 6.13 20.29 -0.41
C LEU A 99 4.81 20.75 -1.01
N ALA A 100 4.23 19.99 -1.94
CA ALA A 100 2.93 20.28 -2.52
C ALA A 100 1.81 20.25 -1.45
N TYR A 101 1.87 19.28 -0.54
CA TYR A 101 0.94 19.18 0.58
C TYR A 101 1.01 20.42 1.46
N ARG A 102 2.20 20.89 1.81
CA ARG A 102 2.39 22.10 2.62
C ARG A 102 1.83 23.35 1.91
N ARG A 103 2.04 23.46 0.61
CA ARG A 103 1.53 24.57 -0.19
C ARG A 103 0.01 24.61 -0.24
N ARG A 104 -0.65 23.47 -0.04
CA ARG A 104 -2.11 23.38 0.04
C ARG A 104 -2.64 23.61 1.46
N GLY A 105 -1.79 24.04 2.40
CA GLY A 105 -2.17 24.29 3.77
C GLY A 105 -2.03 23.11 4.72
N GLY A 106 -1.30 22.09 4.31
CA GLY A 106 -1.04 20.94 5.18
C GLY A 106 -0.25 21.32 6.42
N GLU A 107 -0.60 20.72 7.56
CA GLU A 107 -0.10 21.12 8.88
C GLU A 107 1.08 20.26 9.37
N ARG A 108 1.32 19.09 8.78
CA ARG A 108 2.41 18.22 9.22
C ARG A 108 3.77 18.86 8.95
N ALA A 109 4.72 18.63 9.85
CA ALA A 109 6.08 19.16 9.73
C ALA A 109 7.01 18.22 8.94
N THR A 110 6.65 16.94 8.80
CA THR A 110 7.45 15.95 8.12
C THR A 110 6.60 15.18 7.10
N PRO A 111 7.21 14.57 6.07
CA PRO A 111 6.46 13.79 5.10
C PRO A 111 5.64 12.68 5.75
N LEU A 112 4.42 12.50 5.26
CA LEU A 112 3.53 11.45 5.74
C LEU A 112 3.95 10.09 5.14
N PRO A 113 3.69 8.98 5.85
CA PRO A 113 3.99 7.65 5.32
C PRO A 113 3.40 7.39 3.94
N ASP A 114 2.18 7.87 3.66
CA ASP A 114 1.54 7.68 2.37
C ASP A 114 2.33 8.28 1.22
N PHE A 115 3.10 9.35 1.47
CA PHE A 115 3.94 9.94 0.43
C PHE A 115 5.08 9.01 0.04
N TYR A 116 5.69 8.32 1.01
CA TYR A 116 6.73 7.33 0.75
C TYR A 116 6.16 6.10 0.03
N ILE A 117 5.00 5.65 0.47
CA ILE A 117 4.35 4.47 -0.11
C ILE A 117 3.94 4.75 -1.55
N GLY A 118 3.27 5.88 -1.80
CA GLY A 118 2.88 6.29 -3.14
C GLY A 118 4.08 6.50 -4.06
N ALA A 119 5.13 7.15 -3.55
CA ALA A 119 6.35 7.38 -4.30
C ALA A 119 7.04 6.06 -4.67
N HIS A 120 7.11 5.12 -3.74
CA HIS A 120 7.67 3.80 -4.01
C HIS A 120 6.92 3.12 -5.16
N ALA A 121 5.60 3.12 -5.09
CA ALA A 121 4.77 2.52 -6.13
C ALA A 121 5.00 3.18 -7.49
N ALA A 122 5.11 4.50 -7.51
CA ALA A 122 5.34 5.24 -8.76
C ALA A 122 6.70 4.89 -9.38
N ILE A 123 7.77 4.86 -8.57
CA ILE A 123 9.13 4.60 -9.04
C ILE A 123 9.29 3.15 -9.55
N GLU A 124 8.72 2.18 -8.84
CA GLU A 124 8.89 0.76 -9.16
C GLU A 124 7.75 0.18 -9.99
N ARG A 125 6.83 1.01 -10.45
CA ARG A 125 5.67 0.60 -11.26
C ARG A 125 4.83 -0.47 -10.57
N LEU A 126 4.52 -0.24 -9.29
CA LEU A 126 3.63 -1.09 -8.51
C LEU A 126 2.23 -0.49 -8.53
N ALA A 127 1.20 -1.33 -8.49
CA ALA A 127 -0.13 -0.87 -8.10
C ALA A 127 -0.16 -0.72 -6.58
N ILE A 128 -1.14 0.04 -6.06
CA ILE A 128 -1.37 0.15 -4.62
C ILE A 128 -2.72 -0.48 -4.29
N LEU A 129 -2.74 -1.34 -3.28
CA LEU A 129 -3.97 -1.87 -2.69
C LEU A 129 -4.18 -1.16 -1.35
N THR A 130 -5.30 -0.42 -1.23
CA THR A 130 -5.59 0.39 -0.05
C THR A 130 -7.09 0.55 0.14
N ARG A 131 -7.53 0.77 1.40
CA ARG A 131 -8.91 1.19 1.68
C ARG A 131 -9.08 2.70 1.61
N ASP A 132 -7.98 3.46 1.76
CA ASP A 132 -8.02 4.92 1.80
C ASP A 132 -7.23 5.48 0.61
N ASP A 133 -7.93 5.75 -0.47
CA ASP A 133 -7.32 6.10 -1.75
C ASP A 133 -7.12 7.60 -1.98
N ALA A 134 -7.72 8.46 -1.14
CA ALA A 134 -7.81 9.90 -1.45
C ALA A 134 -6.44 10.55 -1.66
N ARG A 135 -5.49 10.31 -0.73
CA ARG A 135 -4.17 10.93 -0.81
C ARG A 135 -3.36 10.41 -2.00
N TYR A 136 -3.48 9.11 -2.29
CA TYR A 136 -2.78 8.52 -3.44
C TYR A 136 -3.31 9.11 -4.75
N ARG A 137 -4.61 9.23 -4.90
CA ARG A 137 -5.20 9.80 -6.11
C ARG A 137 -4.86 11.28 -6.28
N THR A 138 -4.77 12.02 -5.17
CA THR A 138 -4.44 13.44 -5.19
C THR A 138 -3.00 13.70 -5.59
N TYR A 139 -2.05 12.98 -5.01
CA TYR A 139 -0.61 13.27 -5.18
C TYR A 139 0.07 12.39 -6.21
N PHE A 140 -0.55 11.28 -6.60
CA PHE A 140 0.00 10.34 -7.59
C PHE A 140 -1.10 9.95 -8.58
N PRO A 141 -1.57 10.92 -9.40
CA PRO A 141 -2.76 10.68 -10.24
C PRO A 141 -2.57 9.58 -11.31
N LYS A 142 -1.34 9.19 -11.61
CA LYS A 142 -1.05 8.15 -12.60
C LYS A 142 -0.95 6.74 -11.99
N LEU A 143 -1.01 6.63 -10.65
CA LEU A 143 -0.94 5.32 -10.00
C LEU A 143 -2.18 4.48 -10.28
N GLU A 144 -1.97 3.18 -10.44
CA GLU A 144 -3.05 2.21 -10.40
C GLU A 144 -3.40 1.94 -8.94
N VAL A 145 -4.55 2.44 -8.50
CA VAL A 145 -5.01 2.32 -7.11
C VAL A 145 -6.19 1.37 -7.07
N LEU A 146 -6.04 0.30 -6.29
CA LEU A 146 -7.07 -0.71 -6.06
C LEU A 146 -7.67 -0.42 -4.69
N SER A 147 -8.92 0.02 -4.68
CA SER A 147 -9.61 0.41 -3.45
C SER A 147 -11.08 -0.01 -3.52
N PRO A 148 -11.77 -0.10 -2.36
CA PRO A 148 -13.19 -0.47 -2.36
C PRO A 148 -14.04 0.56 -3.09
N ASP A 149 -15.15 0.09 -3.67
CA ASP A 149 -16.17 0.99 -4.19
C ASP A 149 -16.81 1.77 -3.05
N ARG A 150 -17.16 3.02 -3.31
CA ARG A 150 -17.80 3.89 -2.33
C ARG A 150 -19.27 4.13 -2.66
#